data_49e40f748521252e1f619b36654f9c71
#
_entry.id   49e40f748521252e1f619b36654f9c71
#
_cell.length_a   1.000
_cell.length_b   1.000
_cell.length_c   1.000
_cell.angle_alpha   90.00
_cell.angle_beta   90.00
_cell.angle_gamma   90.00
#
_symmetry.space_group_name_H-M   'P 1'
#
loop_
_entity.id
_entity.type
_entity.pdbx_description
1 polymer ?
#
loop_
_entity_poly.entity_id
_entity_poly.type
_entity_poly.pdbx_seq_one_letter_code
_entity_poly.pdbx_strand_id
1 'polypeptide(L)'
;MTSLVELIHRLHDGVFGMIERLTDGWFLGLFSRLVFAATLYVYYLNSAKTKIGDGPLGVFEVRDGAYIQIAGKAFEAAGYHVSALPLPVHILVYAGTYGEIILPVLFILGLFARVGAVGMIVFIIVQTHVDGTEHGVDLGTLFNGRPGDILDQRLFWCLPLVYVAIRGPGMVSLDSFLSRWWQGRAAGQPPA
;
A
#
# COMPACT_ATOMS: atom_id res chain seq x y z
N MET A 1 32.98 19.82 -36.82
CA MET A 1 32.03 20.69 -36.10
C MET A 1 30.92 19.79 -35.58
N THR A 2 30.86 19.53 -34.32
CA THR A 2 29.72 18.82 -33.70
C THR A 2 28.49 19.68 -33.90
N SER A 3 27.42 19.11 -34.46
CA SER A 3 26.18 19.84 -34.65
C SER A 3 25.60 20.24 -33.28
N LEU A 4 24.86 21.35 -33.20
CA LEU A 4 24.18 21.77 -31.96
C LEU A 4 23.33 20.61 -31.39
N VAL A 5 22.75 19.80 -32.26
CA VAL A 5 21.96 18.61 -31.89
C VAL A 5 22.81 17.58 -31.16
N GLU A 6 24.03 17.29 -31.65
CA GLU A 6 24.94 16.35 -30.99
C GLU A 6 25.41 16.85 -29.64
N LEU A 7 25.63 18.16 -29.50
CA LEU A 7 25.96 18.75 -28.20
C LEU A 7 24.83 18.61 -27.20
N ILE A 8 23.57 18.91 -27.61
CA ILE A 8 22.39 18.75 -26.80
C ILE A 8 22.20 17.29 -26.36
N HIS A 9 22.36 16.33 -27.27
CA HIS A 9 22.28 14.90 -26.93
C HIS A 9 23.35 14.49 -25.89
N ARG A 10 24.59 14.89 -26.11
CA ARG A 10 25.66 14.58 -25.12
C ARG A 10 25.41 15.16 -23.75
N LEU A 11 24.92 16.41 -23.69
CA LEU A 11 24.55 17.04 -22.41
C LEU A 11 23.38 16.32 -21.75
N HIS A 12 22.34 16.02 -22.52
CA HIS A 12 21.19 15.25 -22.05
C HIS A 12 21.63 13.89 -21.48
N ASP A 13 22.33 13.10 -22.29
CA ASP A 13 22.76 11.75 -21.89
C ASP A 13 23.75 11.79 -20.72
N GLY A 14 24.61 12.81 -20.65
CA GLY A 14 25.52 13.02 -19.55
C GLY A 14 24.80 13.33 -18.23
N VAL A 15 23.84 14.26 -18.25
CA VAL A 15 23.08 14.68 -17.07
C VAL A 15 22.13 13.56 -16.60
N PHE A 16 21.30 13.05 -17.52
CA PHE A 16 20.30 12.04 -17.14
C PHE A 16 20.94 10.69 -16.85
N GLY A 17 21.99 10.28 -17.56
CA GLY A 17 22.75 9.08 -17.24
C GLY A 17 23.45 9.15 -15.90
N MET A 18 23.90 10.35 -15.48
CA MET A 18 24.44 10.54 -14.11
C MET A 18 23.32 10.41 -13.06
N ILE A 19 22.17 11.05 -13.28
CA ILE A 19 21.01 10.95 -12.36
C ILE A 19 20.58 9.49 -12.24
N GLU A 20 20.44 8.79 -13.35
CA GLU A 20 20.06 7.38 -13.38
C GLU A 20 21.03 6.52 -12.56
N ARG A 21 22.34 6.65 -12.79
CA ARG A 21 23.37 5.91 -12.03
C ARG A 21 23.35 6.21 -10.53
N LEU A 22 23.09 7.45 -10.14
CA LEU A 22 23.04 7.86 -8.73
C LEU A 22 21.77 7.37 -8.03
N THR A 23 20.68 7.21 -8.75
CA THR A 23 19.36 6.85 -8.20
C THR A 23 19.00 5.38 -8.41
N ASP A 24 19.76 4.67 -9.25
CA ASP A 24 19.45 3.29 -9.61
C ASP A 24 19.43 2.35 -8.39
N GLY A 25 18.47 1.46 -8.40
CA GLY A 25 18.32 0.38 -7.44
C GLY A 25 17.87 0.78 -6.02
N TRP A 26 17.89 2.07 -5.64
CA TRP A 26 17.52 2.46 -4.27
C TRP A 26 16.49 3.60 -4.18
N PHE A 27 16.63 4.64 -5.01
CA PHE A 27 15.87 5.88 -4.81
C PHE A 27 14.37 5.72 -5.00
N LEU A 28 13.94 5.23 -6.16
CA LEU A 28 12.51 5.15 -6.47
C LEU A 28 11.75 4.19 -5.54
N GLY A 29 12.37 3.08 -5.14
CA GLY A 29 11.77 2.15 -4.18
C GLY A 29 11.61 2.76 -2.80
N LEU A 30 12.64 3.46 -2.31
CA LEU A 30 12.61 4.19 -1.05
C LEU A 30 11.61 5.36 -1.13
N PHE A 31 11.68 6.17 -2.19
CA PHE A 31 10.83 7.33 -2.39
C PHE A 31 9.33 6.94 -2.43
N SER A 32 8.98 5.88 -3.16
CA SER A 32 7.62 5.35 -3.21
C SER A 32 7.08 5.01 -1.82
N ARG A 33 7.90 4.34 -0.98
CA ARG A 33 7.53 3.98 0.39
C ARG A 33 7.43 5.20 1.30
N LEU A 34 8.31 6.19 1.14
CA LEU A 34 8.25 7.45 1.88
C LEU A 34 7.03 8.29 1.51
N VAL A 35 6.70 8.40 0.21
CA VAL A 35 5.47 9.09 -0.24
C VAL A 35 4.24 8.43 0.37
N PHE A 36 4.14 7.10 0.31
CA PHE A 36 3.04 6.38 0.92
C PHE A 36 2.98 6.59 2.44
N ALA A 37 4.12 6.52 3.13
CA ALA A 37 4.20 6.76 4.58
C ALA A 37 3.73 8.17 4.94
N ALA A 38 4.18 9.18 4.19
CA ALA A 38 3.85 10.57 4.46
C ALA A 38 2.38 10.92 4.19
N THR A 39 1.75 10.27 3.20
CA THR A 39 0.41 10.64 2.73
C THR A 39 -0.69 9.74 3.26
N LEU A 40 -0.43 8.44 3.42
CA LEU A 40 -1.47 7.43 3.66
C LEU A 40 -1.34 6.66 4.97
N TYR A 41 -0.14 6.57 5.57
CA TYR A 41 0.03 5.74 6.77
C TYR A 41 -0.85 6.20 7.93
N VAL A 42 -0.87 7.50 8.22
CA VAL A 42 -1.68 8.05 9.30
C VAL A 42 -3.17 7.91 9.01
N TYR A 43 -3.58 8.04 7.74
CA TYR A 43 -4.96 7.81 7.30
C TYR A 43 -5.41 6.38 7.65
N TYR A 44 -4.66 5.36 7.22
CA TYR A 44 -4.99 3.96 7.52
C TYR A 44 -4.90 3.64 9.01
N LEU A 45 -3.90 4.18 9.71
CA LEU A 45 -3.76 3.97 11.16
C LEU A 45 -4.95 4.54 11.94
N ASN A 46 -5.42 5.72 11.57
CA ASN A 46 -6.59 6.33 12.21
C ASN A 46 -7.88 5.55 11.89
N SER A 47 -8.03 5.08 10.65
CA SER A 47 -9.13 4.22 10.25
C SER A 47 -9.13 2.91 11.05
N ALA A 48 -7.98 2.25 11.18
CA ALA A 48 -7.84 1.02 11.95
C ALA A 48 -8.22 1.20 13.44
N LYS A 49 -7.80 2.31 14.06
CA LYS A 49 -8.13 2.62 15.46
C LYS A 49 -9.63 2.67 15.75
N THR A 50 -10.46 2.99 14.77
CA THR A 50 -11.93 3.02 14.94
C THR A 50 -12.55 1.61 14.92
N LYS A 51 -11.78 0.60 14.56
CA LYS A 51 -12.24 -0.78 14.33
C LYS A 51 -11.73 -1.76 15.38
N ILE A 52 -10.69 -1.40 16.12
CA ILE A 52 -10.05 -2.25 17.14
C ILE A 52 -10.32 -1.74 18.56
N GLY A 53 -10.08 -2.59 19.56
CA GLY A 53 -10.20 -2.26 20.97
C GLY A 53 -9.19 -1.21 21.44
N ASP A 54 -9.37 -0.72 22.68
CA ASP A 54 -8.47 0.26 23.28
C ASP A 54 -7.28 -0.40 23.98
N GLY A 55 -6.18 0.35 24.06
CA GLY A 55 -4.96 -0.08 24.74
C GLY A 55 -4.08 -1.05 23.92
N PRO A 56 -2.97 -1.51 24.50
CA PRO A 56 -1.96 -2.30 23.78
C PRO A 56 -2.47 -3.66 23.25
N LEU A 57 -3.43 -4.27 23.94
CA LEU A 57 -4.04 -5.55 23.54
C LEU A 57 -5.31 -5.36 22.71
N GLY A 58 -5.80 -4.13 22.54
CA GLY A 58 -7.00 -3.84 21.78
C GLY A 58 -6.88 -4.20 20.29
N VAL A 59 -5.66 -4.33 19.78
CA VAL A 59 -5.42 -4.80 18.41
C VAL A 59 -5.99 -6.21 18.15
N PHE A 60 -6.19 -7.03 19.18
CA PHE A 60 -6.76 -8.37 19.05
C PHE A 60 -8.29 -8.40 19.13
N GLU A 61 -8.92 -7.26 19.42
CA GLU A 61 -10.37 -7.11 19.56
C GLU A 61 -10.92 -6.32 18.37
N VAL A 62 -11.74 -6.95 17.55
CA VAL A 62 -12.48 -6.28 16.46
C VAL A 62 -13.83 -5.86 17.00
N ARG A 63 -14.09 -4.54 17.00
CA ARG A 63 -15.32 -3.93 17.55
C ARG A 63 -16.45 -3.90 16.53
N ASP A 64 -17.67 -3.69 16.98
CA ASP A 64 -18.85 -3.50 16.14
C ASP A 64 -18.70 -2.36 15.14
N GLY A 65 -17.90 -1.34 15.46
CA GLY A 65 -17.52 -0.27 14.55
C GLY A 65 -16.87 -0.74 13.24
N ALA A 66 -16.15 -1.87 13.26
CA ALA A 66 -15.59 -2.47 12.06
C ALA A 66 -16.70 -3.03 11.16
N TYR A 67 -17.71 -3.69 11.74
CA TYR A 67 -18.84 -4.23 11.02
C TYR A 67 -19.69 -3.13 10.39
N ILE A 68 -19.93 -2.04 11.13
CA ILE A 68 -20.67 -0.86 10.65
C ILE A 68 -19.94 -0.25 9.44
N GLN A 69 -18.61 -0.13 9.49
CA GLN A 69 -17.84 0.54 8.45
C GLN A 69 -17.61 -0.33 7.21
N ILE A 70 -17.50 -1.65 7.36
CA ILE A 70 -17.10 -2.54 6.25
C ILE A 70 -18.32 -3.28 5.64
N ALA A 71 -19.32 -3.60 6.44
CA ALA A 71 -20.48 -4.39 6.03
C ALA A 71 -21.77 -3.89 6.73
N GLY A 72 -21.98 -2.57 6.73
CA GLY A 72 -23.02 -1.90 7.48
C GLY A 72 -24.43 -2.42 7.17
N LYS A 73 -24.76 -2.59 5.89
CA LYS A 73 -26.07 -3.11 5.46
C LYS A 73 -26.33 -4.54 5.92
N ALA A 74 -25.29 -5.39 5.86
CA ALA A 74 -25.41 -6.77 6.33
C ALA A 74 -25.57 -6.81 7.86
N PHE A 75 -24.84 -5.93 8.58
CA PHE A 75 -24.92 -5.83 10.04
C PHE A 75 -26.26 -5.29 10.52
N GLU A 76 -26.82 -4.29 9.82
CA GLU A 76 -28.18 -3.78 10.06
C GLU A 76 -29.22 -4.86 9.82
N ALA A 77 -29.15 -5.58 8.69
CA ALA A 77 -30.06 -6.68 8.36
C ALA A 77 -30.00 -7.82 9.40
N ALA A 78 -28.87 -8.00 10.06
CA ALA A 78 -28.69 -8.93 11.18
C ALA A 78 -29.14 -8.37 12.56
N GLY A 79 -29.79 -7.21 12.58
CA GLY A 79 -30.24 -6.54 13.81
C GLY A 79 -29.09 -6.11 14.72
N TYR A 80 -27.93 -5.80 14.14
CA TYR A 80 -26.69 -5.44 14.86
C TYR A 80 -26.15 -6.54 15.77
N HIS A 81 -26.45 -7.80 15.43
CA HIS A 81 -25.92 -8.97 16.14
C HIS A 81 -24.80 -9.62 15.33
N VAL A 82 -23.55 -9.51 15.82
CA VAL A 82 -22.38 -10.12 15.17
C VAL A 82 -22.56 -11.63 14.97
N SER A 83 -23.14 -12.33 15.96
CA SER A 83 -23.37 -13.79 15.89
C SER A 83 -24.37 -14.24 14.82
N ALA A 84 -25.18 -13.31 14.27
CA ALA A 84 -26.14 -13.62 13.20
C ALA A 84 -25.54 -13.44 11.79
N LEU A 85 -24.31 -12.92 11.69
CA LEU A 85 -23.65 -12.69 10.42
C LEU A 85 -23.05 -13.99 9.83
N PRO A 86 -23.09 -14.17 8.51
CA PRO A 86 -22.46 -15.31 7.86
C PRO A 86 -20.92 -15.18 7.85
N LEU A 87 -20.24 -16.32 7.83
CA LEU A 87 -18.77 -16.39 7.85
C LEU A 87 -18.06 -15.49 6.82
N PRO A 88 -18.51 -15.35 5.55
CA PRO A 88 -17.85 -14.44 4.60
C PRO A 88 -17.79 -12.99 5.06
N VAL A 89 -18.81 -12.50 5.78
CA VAL A 89 -18.81 -11.13 6.33
C VAL A 89 -17.78 -10.99 7.42
N HIS A 90 -17.64 -11.97 8.31
CA HIS A 90 -16.57 -11.97 9.31
C HIS A 90 -15.18 -11.94 8.65
N ILE A 91 -14.93 -12.78 7.65
CA ILE A 91 -13.67 -12.79 6.91
C ILE A 91 -13.38 -11.43 6.30
N LEU A 92 -14.38 -10.80 5.65
CA LEU A 92 -14.23 -9.47 5.05
C LEU A 92 -13.89 -8.41 6.10
N VAL A 93 -14.59 -8.39 7.22
CA VAL A 93 -14.39 -7.41 8.31
C VAL A 93 -13.02 -7.58 8.96
N TYR A 94 -12.61 -8.81 9.25
CA TYR A 94 -11.30 -9.08 9.83
C TYR A 94 -10.17 -8.77 8.84
N ALA A 95 -10.29 -9.21 7.58
CA ALA A 95 -9.32 -8.92 6.54
C ALA A 95 -9.20 -7.40 6.28
N GLY A 96 -10.33 -6.68 6.27
CA GLY A 96 -10.35 -5.23 6.15
C GLY A 96 -9.65 -4.54 7.32
N THR A 97 -10.02 -4.89 8.55
CA THR A 97 -9.47 -4.28 9.77
C THR A 97 -7.95 -4.51 9.88
N TYR A 98 -7.49 -5.75 9.76
CA TYR A 98 -6.06 -6.06 9.88
C TYR A 98 -5.27 -5.68 8.62
N GLY A 99 -5.91 -5.65 7.46
CA GLY A 99 -5.31 -5.14 6.23
C GLY A 99 -4.84 -3.70 6.36
N GLU A 100 -5.63 -2.83 7.02
CA GLU A 100 -5.28 -1.44 7.29
C GLU A 100 -4.06 -1.26 8.21
N ILE A 101 -3.73 -2.27 9.00
CA ILE A 101 -2.58 -2.24 9.92
C ILE A 101 -1.36 -2.89 9.27
N ILE A 102 -1.53 -4.10 8.78
CA ILE A 102 -0.42 -4.97 8.36
C ILE A 102 0.16 -4.52 7.01
N LEU A 103 -0.71 -4.30 6.02
CA LEU A 103 -0.25 -4.01 4.66
C LEU A 103 0.56 -2.70 4.55
N PRO A 104 0.14 -1.57 5.16
CA PRO A 104 0.95 -0.35 5.17
C PRO A 104 2.31 -0.55 5.85
N VAL A 105 2.36 -1.28 6.96
CA VAL A 105 3.61 -1.54 7.69
C VAL A 105 4.57 -2.38 6.85
N LEU A 106 4.09 -3.46 6.24
CA LEU A 106 4.90 -4.30 5.34
C LEU A 106 5.47 -3.48 4.18
N PHE A 107 4.62 -2.65 3.55
CA PHE A 107 5.01 -1.80 2.44
C PHE A 107 6.08 -0.78 2.85
N ILE A 108 5.85 -0.03 3.94
CA ILE A 108 6.76 1.03 4.41
C ILE A 108 8.12 0.47 4.82
N LEU A 109 8.14 -0.63 5.57
CA LEU A 109 9.38 -1.29 5.99
C LEU A 109 10.11 -1.97 4.82
N GLY A 110 9.42 -2.22 3.73
CA GLY A 110 9.97 -2.98 2.62
C GLY A 110 10.19 -4.45 2.98
N LEU A 111 9.30 -5.01 3.82
CA LEU A 111 9.28 -6.42 4.21
C LEU A 111 8.14 -7.13 3.46
N PHE A 112 8.45 -8.16 2.68
CA PHE A 112 7.52 -8.73 1.71
C PHE A 112 6.84 -7.62 0.87
N ALA A 113 7.62 -6.61 0.49
CA ALA A 113 7.12 -5.34 -0.01
C ALA A 113 6.24 -5.47 -1.26
N ARG A 114 6.55 -6.41 -2.15
CA ARG A 114 5.72 -6.68 -3.34
C ARG A 114 4.35 -7.22 -2.96
N VAL A 115 4.30 -8.12 -1.98
CA VAL A 115 3.03 -8.67 -1.45
C VAL A 115 2.24 -7.57 -0.76
N GLY A 116 2.90 -6.76 0.08
CA GLY A 116 2.30 -5.59 0.72
C GLY A 116 1.73 -4.60 -0.30
N ALA A 117 2.47 -4.31 -1.37
CA ALA A 117 2.03 -3.42 -2.45
C ALA A 117 0.79 -3.95 -3.19
N VAL A 118 0.81 -5.22 -3.61
CA VAL A 118 -0.35 -5.86 -4.28
C VAL A 118 -1.53 -5.93 -3.31
N GLY A 119 -1.31 -6.33 -2.06
CA GLY A 119 -2.33 -6.35 -1.03
C GLY A 119 -2.98 -4.98 -0.82
N MET A 120 -2.19 -3.90 -0.77
CA MET A 120 -2.72 -2.53 -0.66
C MET A 120 -3.52 -2.10 -1.89
N ILE A 121 -3.11 -2.48 -3.11
CA ILE A 121 -3.89 -2.19 -4.32
C ILE A 121 -5.26 -2.88 -4.24
N VAL A 122 -5.28 -4.16 -3.90
CA VAL A 122 -6.53 -4.92 -3.70
C VAL A 122 -7.38 -4.28 -2.60
N PHE A 123 -6.74 -3.89 -1.49
CA PHE A 123 -7.41 -3.21 -0.38
C PHE A 123 -8.08 -1.90 -0.83
N ILE A 124 -7.38 -1.05 -1.58
CA ILE A 124 -7.91 0.22 -2.13
C ILE A 124 -9.11 -0.04 -3.05
N ILE A 125 -9.07 -1.09 -3.88
CA ILE A 125 -10.18 -1.46 -4.75
C ILE A 125 -11.40 -1.86 -3.92
N VAL A 126 -11.22 -2.74 -2.92
CA VAL A 126 -12.31 -3.18 -2.02
C VAL A 126 -12.87 -2.00 -1.23
N GLN A 127 -12.01 -1.16 -0.67
CA GLN A 127 -12.41 0.06 0.03
C GLN A 127 -13.23 1.00 -0.86
N THR A 128 -12.83 1.18 -2.13
CA THR A 128 -13.59 1.99 -3.09
C THR A 128 -14.99 1.42 -3.31
N HIS A 129 -15.07 0.10 -3.44
CA HIS A 129 -16.37 -0.57 -3.59
C HIS A 129 -17.26 -0.38 -2.34
N VAL A 130 -16.70 -0.57 -1.16
CA VAL A 130 -17.42 -0.39 0.12
C VAL A 130 -17.91 1.04 0.28
N ASP A 131 -17.07 2.05 0.01
CA ASP A 131 -17.49 3.44 0.13
C ASP A 131 -18.66 3.78 -0.80
N GLY A 132 -18.64 3.28 -2.03
CA GLY A 132 -19.75 3.48 -2.96
C GLY A 132 -21.03 2.70 -2.61
N THR A 133 -20.91 1.46 -2.16
CA THR A 133 -22.06 0.55 -1.95
C THR A 133 -22.63 0.62 -0.54
N GLU A 134 -21.80 0.64 0.49
CA GLU A 134 -22.25 0.67 1.88
C GLU A 134 -22.56 2.10 2.36
N HIS A 135 -21.69 3.06 2.00
CA HIS A 135 -21.81 4.44 2.48
C HIS A 135 -22.47 5.39 1.48
N GLY A 136 -22.72 4.96 0.23
CA GLY A 136 -23.34 5.80 -0.80
C GLY A 136 -22.50 7.02 -1.17
N VAL A 137 -21.18 6.97 -0.99
CA VAL A 137 -20.28 8.07 -1.29
C VAL A 137 -20.19 8.25 -2.81
N ASP A 138 -20.29 9.49 -3.28
CA ASP A 138 -19.99 9.82 -4.67
C ASP A 138 -18.51 9.67 -4.93
N LEU A 139 -18.15 8.65 -5.69
CA LEU A 139 -16.75 8.34 -6.02
C LEU A 139 -16.18 9.26 -7.10
N GLY A 140 -17.04 10.00 -7.81
CA GLY A 140 -16.65 10.74 -9.00
C GLY A 140 -16.39 9.85 -10.21
N THR A 141 -15.86 10.44 -11.26
CA THR A 141 -15.50 9.72 -12.51
C THR A 141 -14.14 10.17 -12.99
N LEU A 142 -13.33 9.23 -13.48
CA LEU A 142 -12.05 9.57 -14.09
C LEU A 142 -12.23 10.44 -15.34
N PHE A 143 -11.23 11.25 -15.67
CA PHE A 143 -11.19 12.12 -16.85
C PHE A 143 -12.22 13.26 -16.87
N ASN A 144 -12.80 13.62 -15.73
CA ASN A 144 -13.79 14.69 -15.59
C ASN A 144 -13.19 16.06 -15.28
N GLY A 145 -11.86 16.14 -15.13
CA GLY A 145 -11.14 17.37 -14.75
C GLY A 145 -11.28 17.77 -13.28
N ARG A 146 -11.73 16.86 -12.41
CA ARG A 146 -11.88 17.07 -10.97
C ARG A 146 -10.91 16.19 -10.17
N PRO A 147 -9.62 16.57 -10.05
CA PRO A 147 -8.61 15.73 -9.42
C PRO A 147 -8.80 15.52 -7.91
N GLY A 148 -9.83 16.14 -7.33
CA GLY A 148 -10.24 15.95 -5.94
C GLY A 148 -11.22 14.79 -5.73
N ASP A 149 -11.75 14.21 -6.79
CA ASP A 149 -12.65 13.06 -6.70
C ASP A 149 -11.93 11.83 -6.13
N ILE A 150 -12.67 10.97 -5.46
CA ILE A 150 -12.11 9.80 -4.76
C ILE A 150 -11.39 8.86 -5.73
N LEU A 151 -11.94 8.62 -6.92
CA LEU A 151 -11.31 7.75 -7.92
C LEU A 151 -9.97 8.29 -8.38
N ASP A 152 -9.86 9.61 -8.64
CA ASP A 152 -8.61 10.25 -9.03
C ASP A 152 -7.56 10.14 -7.93
N GLN A 153 -7.94 10.46 -6.68
CA GLN A 153 -7.04 10.36 -5.53
C GLN A 153 -6.53 8.92 -5.37
N ARG A 154 -7.41 7.93 -5.43
CA ARG A 154 -7.03 6.52 -5.28
C ARG A 154 -6.16 5.99 -6.41
N LEU A 155 -6.35 6.50 -7.61
CA LEU A 155 -5.44 6.22 -8.71
C LEU A 155 -4.02 6.72 -8.40
N PHE A 156 -3.89 7.95 -7.87
CA PHE A 156 -2.59 8.45 -7.41
C PHE A 156 -2.01 7.62 -6.26
N TRP A 157 -2.82 7.12 -5.33
CA TRP A 157 -2.35 6.23 -4.26
C TRP A 157 -1.75 4.93 -4.79
N CYS A 158 -2.24 4.46 -5.92
CA CYS A 158 -1.75 3.23 -6.53
C CYS A 158 -0.37 3.40 -7.21
N LEU A 159 0.05 4.60 -7.61
CA LEU A 159 1.31 4.81 -8.33
C LEU A 159 2.54 4.26 -7.58
N PRO A 160 2.81 4.65 -6.31
CA PRO A 160 3.94 4.13 -5.56
C PRO A 160 3.81 2.62 -5.30
N LEU A 161 2.59 2.11 -5.15
CA LEU A 161 2.33 0.68 -4.95
C LEU A 161 2.66 -0.13 -6.20
N VAL A 162 2.19 0.30 -7.37
CA VAL A 162 2.49 -0.34 -8.67
C VAL A 162 3.98 -0.36 -8.93
N TYR A 163 4.68 0.75 -8.66
CA TYR A 163 6.14 0.78 -8.81
C TYR A 163 6.81 -0.32 -7.98
N VAL A 164 6.50 -0.40 -6.68
CA VAL A 164 7.11 -1.39 -5.78
C VAL A 164 6.67 -2.82 -6.11
N ALA A 165 5.43 -3.03 -6.53
CA ALA A 165 4.94 -4.34 -6.98
C ALA A 165 5.77 -4.89 -8.16
N ILE A 166 6.11 -4.03 -9.12
CA ILE A 166 6.85 -4.41 -10.33
C ILE A 166 8.37 -4.45 -10.06
N ARG A 167 8.93 -3.37 -9.53
CA ARG A 167 10.38 -3.18 -9.40
C ARG A 167 10.95 -3.64 -8.05
N GLY A 168 10.11 -3.76 -7.03
CA GLY A 168 10.52 -4.06 -5.66
C GLY A 168 10.82 -2.82 -4.84
N PRO A 169 11.12 -3.01 -3.53
CA PRO A 169 11.28 -1.92 -2.55
C PRO A 169 12.61 -1.17 -2.64
N GLY A 170 13.55 -1.63 -3.48
CA GLY A 170 14.89 -1.07 -3.59
C GLY A 170 15.88 -1.61 -2.54
N MET A 171 17.16 -1.23 -2.71
CA MET A 171 18.26 -1.73 -1.85
C MET A 171 18.14 -1.31 -0.38
N VAL A 172 17.47 -0.20 -0.10
CA VAL A 172 17.21 0.31 1.26
C VAL A 172 15.86 -0.24 1.74
N SER A 173 15.81 -1.55 2.06
CA SER A 173 14.60 -2.24 2.50
C SER A 173 14.94 -3.45 3.36
N LEU A 174 13.98 -3.92 4.19
CA LEU A 174 14.16 -5.15 4.96
C LEU A 174 14.30 -6.38 4.05
N ASP A 175 13.59 -6.46 2.94
CA ASP A 175 13.73 -7.54 1.96
C ASP A 175 15.17 -7.62 1.44
N SER A 176 15.77 -6.49 1.10
CA SER A 176 17.15 -6.42 0.62
C SER A 176 18.16 -6.77 1.72
N PHE A 177 17.92 -6.36 2.95
CA PHE A 177 18.75 -6.72 4.09
C PHE A 177 18.70 -8.22 4.37
N LEU A 178 17.51 -8.80 4.44
CA LEU A 178 17.32 -10.23 4.70
C LEU A 178 17.90 -11.10 3.59
N SER A 179 17.74 -10.70 2.33
CA SER A 179 18.30 -11.46 1.20
C SER A 179 19.83 -11.49 1.24
N ARG A 180 20.47 -10.37 1.52
CA ARG A 180 21.93 -10.29 1.67
C ARG A 180 22.45 -11.11 2.85
N TRP A 181 21.76 -11.04 3.98
CA TRP A 181 22.11 -11.81 5.17
C TRP A 181 22.01 -13.32 4.93
N TRP A 182 20.96 -13.76 4.23
CA TRP A 182 20.75 -15.17 3.86
C TRP A 182 21.83 -15.66 2.89
N GLN A 183 22.13 -14.90 1.86
CA GLN A 183 23.17 -15.22 0.87
C GLN A 183 24.59 -15.30 1.52
N GLY A 184 24.89 -14.38 2.44
CA GLY A 184 26.15 -14.40 3.17
C GLY A 184 26.33 -15.66 4.04
N ARG A 185 25.22 -16.19 4.60
CA ARG A 185 25.27 -17.46 5.35
C ARG A 185 25.43 -18.68 4.43
N ALA A 186 24.74 -18.70 3.29
CA ALA A 186 24.87 -19.79 2.33
C ALA A 186 26.27 -19.88 1.72
N ALA A 187 26.95 -18.75 1.51
CA ALA A 187 28.32 -18.71 0.99
C ALA A 187 29.37 -19.15 2.02
N GLY A 188 29.06 -19.13 3.32
CA GLY A 188 29.95 -19.54 4.40
C GLY A 188 29.83 -21.02 4.81
N GLN A 189 28.94 -21.80 4.22
CA GLN A 189 28.85 -23.24 4.47
C GLN A 189 29.85 -23.99 3.59
N PRO A 190 30.73 -24.84 4.17
CA PRO A 190 31.60 -25.72 3.38
C PRO A 190 30.74 -26.67 2.55
N PRO A 191 31.18 -27.04 1.33
CA PRO A 191 30.49 -28.04 0.52
C PRO A 191 30.37 -29.37 1.29
N ALA A 192 29.15 -29.92 1.30
CA ALA A 192 28.85 -31.19 1.94
C ALA A 192 29.52 -32.37 1.21
#